data_98d55785f9d716677a2c93ccbd63045a
#
_entry.id   98d55785f9d716677a2c93ccbd63045a
#
_cell.length_a   1.000
_cell.length_b   1.000
_cell.length_c   1.000
_cell.angle_alpha   90.00
_cell.angle_beta   90.00
_cell.angle_gamma   90.00
#
_symmetry.space_group_name_H-M   'P 1'
#
loop_
_entity.id
_entity.type
_entity.pdbx_description
1 polymer ?
#
loop_
_entity_poly.entity_id
_entity_poly.type
_entity_poly.pdbx_seq_one_letter_code
_entity_poly.pdbx_strand_id
1 'polypeptide(L)'
;MTHNVVIIGSGGREHALAWKISQSKILNKLYALPGNPGIGNVAELENINPSDFAKVEEFIRAKDIDVMVVGPENPLVEGISDYFAEKMPQLLVIGPKSKGAQLEGSKQFAKEFMERHSIPTARFKSFTSEKDYDAACQFLKELKPPYVLKADGLAAGKGVLILDSLAEAEAELKEMFAGKFGSASSTV
;
A
#
# COMPACT_ATOMS: atom_id res chain seq x y z
N MET A 1 29.46 13.59 -7.12
CA MET A 1 28.99 13.18 -5.78
C MET A 1 28.40 11.79 -5.89
N THR A 2 28.63 10.95 -4.90
CA THR A 2 28.02 9.62 -4.78
C THR A 2 27.03 9.62 -3.63
N HIS A 3 26.02 8.75 -3.66
CA HIS A 3 24.93 8.74 -2.72
C HIS A 3 24.83 7.40 -1.95
N ASN A 4 24.49 7.50 -0.67
CA ASN A 4 24.05 6.37 0.11
C ASN A 4 22.52 6.27 -0.04
N VAL A 5 22.06 5.09 -0.43
CA VAL A 5 20.64 4.83 -0.74
C VAL A 5 20.10 3.74 0.18
N VAL A 6 18.89 3.94 0.71
CA VAL A 6 18.15 2.89 1.40
C VAL A 6 16.86 2.57 0.66
N ILE A 7 16.55 1.28 0.53
CA ILE A 7 15.27 0.77 0.03
C ILE A 7 14.46 0.25 1.21
N ILE A 8 13.25 0.73 1.34
CA ILE A 8 12.27 0.25 2.29
C ILE A 8 11.46 -0.86 1.64
N GLY A 9 11.43 -2.05 2.27
CA GLY A 9 10.65 -3.19 1.81
C GLY A 9 11.46 -4.45 1.56
N SER A 10 10.79 -5.55 1.18
CA SER A 10 11.37 -6.89 1.07
C SER A 10 10.82 -7.73 -0.09
N GLY A 11 9.99 -7.15 -0.95
CA GLY A 11 9.34 -7.86 -2.05
C GLY A 11 10.19 -7.98 -3.32
N GLY A 12 9.62 -8.59 -4.36
CA GLY A 12 10.26 -8.72 -5.67
C GLY A 12 10.45 -7.38 -6.39
N ARG A 13 9.54 -6.41 -6.16
CA ARG A 13 9.65 -5.04 -6.66
C ARG A 13 10.88 -4.35 -6.08
N GLU A 14 11.08 -4.43 -4.76
CA GLU A 14 12.22 -3.87 -4.07
C GLU A 14 13.52 -4.57 -4.50
N HIS A 15 13.49 -5.87 -4.76
CA HIS A 15 14.65 -6.59 -5.30
C HIS A 15 15.03 -6.08 -6.69
N ALA A 16 14.06 -5.88 -7.59
CA ALA A 16 14.32 -5.34 -8.92
C ALA A 16 14.90 -3.91 -8.86
N LEU A 17 14.37 -3.07 -7.94
CA LEU A 17 14.91 -1.73 -7.69
C LEU A 17 16.33 -1.79 -7.15
N ALA A 18 16.61 -2.65 -6.15
CA ALA A 18 17.94 -2.83 -5.58
C ALA A 18 18.96 -3.26 -6.64
N TRP A 19 18.61 -4.27 -7.44
CA TRP A 19 19.43 -4.73 -8.54
C TRP A 19 19.73 -3.61 -9.55
N LYS A 20 18.71 -2.79 -9.90
CA LYS A 20 18.94 -1.71 -10.86
C LYS A 20 19.77 -0.57 -10.26
N ILE A 21 19.49 -0.17 -9.02
CA ILE A 21 20.21 0.90 -8.32
C ILE A 21 21.68 0.51 -8.10
N SER A 22 21.97 -0.77 -7.80
CA SER A 22 23.34 -1.26 -7.58
C SER A 22 24.27 -1.06 -8.79
N GLN A 23 23.73 -0.89 -9.99
CA GLN A 23 24.48 -0.64 -11.22
C GLN A 23 24.78 0.85 -11.45
N SER A 24 24.31 1.74 -10.58
CA SER A 24 24.48 3.19 -10.75
C SER A 24 25.91 3.62 -10.45
N LYS A 25 26.49 4.44 -11.33
CA LYS A 25 27.85 5.02 -11.16
C LYS A 25 27.93 6.07 -10.05
N ILE A 26 26.80 6.57 -9.59
CA ILE A 26 26.71 7.55 -8.50
C ILE A 26 26.26 6.93 -7.18
N LEU A 27 26.13 5.60 -7.12
CA LEU A 27 25.90 4.88 -5.88
C LEU A 27 27.20 4.76 -5.09
N ASN A 28 27.19 5.09 -3.79
CA ASN A 28 28.24 4.77 -2.85
C ASN A 28 27.90 3.48 -2.11
N LYS A 29 26.80 3.46 -1.37
CA LYS A 29 26.31 2.28 -0.65
C LYS A 29 24.81 2.11 -0.84
N LEU A 30 24.37 0.85 -0.86
CA LEU A 30 22.96 0.46 -0.93
C LEU A 30 22.59 -0.35 0.30
N TYR A 31 21.48 0.02 0.92
CA TYR A 31 20.90 -0.65 2.08
C TYR A 31 19.46 -1.06 1.80
N ALA A 32 18.94 -2.03 2.54
CA ALA A 32 17.53 -2.39 2.50
C ALA A 32 16.96 -2.73 3.88
N LEU A 33 15.73 -2.26 4.16
CA LEU A 33 15.02 -2.42 5.43
C LEU A 33 13.64 -3.05 5.19
N PRO A 34 13.39 -4.28 5.63
CA PRO A 34 14.36 -5.27 6.10
C PRO A 34 15.11 -5.97 4.95
N GLY A 35 14.67 -5.81 3.69
CA GLY A 35 15.19 -6.52 2.54
C GLY A 35 14.81 -8.00 2.51
N ASN A 36 15.47 -8.76 1.64
CA ASN A 36 15.35 -10.21 1.52
C ASN A 36 16.70 -10.82 1.07
N PRO A 37 16.88 -12.14 1.11
CA PRO A 37 18.16 -12.76 0.72
C PRO A 37 18.65 -12.42 -0.69
N GLY A 38 17.73 -12.22 -1.65
CA GLY A 38 18.10 -11.82 -3.01
C GLY A 38 18.62 -10.38 -3.07
N ILE A 39 18.01 -9.46 -2.32
CA ILE A 39 18.49 -8.08 -2.18
C ILE A 39 19.86 -8.07 -1.51
N GLY A 40 20.12 -8.96 -0.56
CA GLY A 40 21.41 -9.10 0.14
C GLY A 40 22.59 -9.42 -0.78
N ASN A 41 22.37 -9.84 -2.03
CA ASN A 41 23.45 -10.01 -3.01
C ASN A 41 23.99 -8.67 -3.54
N VAL A 42 23.25 -7.57 -3.38
CA VAL A 42 23.59 -6.25 -3.96
C VAL A 42 23.47 -5.09 -2.96
N ALA A 43 22.96 -5.34 -1.74
CA ALA A 43 22.75 -4.36 -0.70
C ALA A 43 23.06 -4.91 0.69
N GLU A 44 23.43 -4.05 1.63
CA GLU A 44 23.52 -4.39 3.05
C GLU A 44 22.08 -4.43 3.62
N LEU A 45 21.74 -5.53 4.30
CA LEU A 45 20.42 -5.70 4.92
C LEU A 45 20.46 -5.31 6.40
N GLU A 46 19.39 -4.63 6.87
CA GLU A 46 19.20 -4.37 8.29
C GLU A 46 17.76 -4.67 8.69
N ASN A 47 17.59 -5.51 9.72
CA ASN A 47 16.28 -5.98 10.13
C ASN A 47 15.53 -4.93 10.97
N ILE A 48 15.07 -3.87 10.31
CA ILE A 48 14.26 -2.80 10.89
C ILE A 48 12.86 -2.88 10.30
N ASN A 49 11.85 -2.82 11.18
CA ASN A 49 10.45 -2.71 10.74
C ASN A 49 10.22 -1.35 10.08
N PRO A 50 9.78 -1.30 8.81
CA PRO A 50 9.49 -0.05 8.09
C PRO A 50 8.47 0.89 8.75
N SER A 51 7.59 0.37 9.61
CA SER A 51 6.61 1.16 10.37
C SER A 51 7.19 1.76 11.67
N ASP A 52 8.39 1.39 12.07
CA ASP A 52 9.12 2.00 13.19
C ASP A 52 9.96 3.18 12.69
N PHE A 53 9.28 4.29 12.41
CA PHE A 53 9.92 5.46 11.80
C PHE A 53 11.08 6.02 12.62
N ALA A 54 11.04 5.88 13.94
CA ALA A 54 12.12 6.34 14.81
C ALA A 54 13.40 5.52 14.57
N LYS A 55 13.29 4.18 14.51
CA LYS A 55 14.45 3.33 14.19
C LYS A 55 14.94 3.52 12.75
N VAL A 56 14.03 3.75 11.82
CA VAL A 56 14.42 4.09 10.44
C VAL A 56 15.20 5.42 10.42
N GLU A 57 14.77 6.43 11.20
CA GLU A 57 15.49 7.70 11.31
C GLU A 57 16.89 7.52 11.92
N GLU A 58 17.01 6.77 13.01
CA GLU A 58 18.31 6.46 13.63
C GLU A 58 19.27 5.80 12.62
N PHE A 59 18.78 4.83 11.85
CA PHE A 59 19.55 4.17 10.80
C PHE A 59 19.99 5.14 9.70
N ILE A 60 19.07 5.98 9.20
CA ILE A 60 19.34 6.96 8.14
C ILE A 60 20.46 7.91 8.58
N ARG A 61 20.40 8.41 9.82
CA ARG A 61 21.43 9.28 10.40
C ARG A 61 22.77 8.56 10.57
N ALA A 62 22.75 7.32 11.09
CA ALA A 62 23.97 6.54 11.35
C ALA A 62 24.71 6.12 10.07
N LYS A 63 24.01 6.01 8.95
CA LYS A 63 24.54 5.59 7.66
C LYS A 63 24.70 6.73 6.65
N ASP A 64 24.44 7.97 7.05
CA ASP A 64 24.50 9.14 6.18
C ASP A 64 23.72 8.93 4.87
N ILE A 65 22.44 8.50 4.97
CA ILE A 65 21.61 8.21 3.81
C ILE A 65 21.13 9.50 3.16
N ASP A 66 21.33 9.61 1.85
CA ASP A 66 20.90 10.74 1.02
C ASP A 66 19.52 10.50 0.39
N VAL A 67 19.23 9.23 0.05
CA VAL A 67 18.04 8.86 -0.71
C VAL A 67 17.35 7.67 -0.07
N MET A 68 16.05 7.79 0.18
CA MET A 68 15.19 6.70 0.63
C MET A 68 14.16 6.37 -0.44
N VAL A 69 14.10 5.11 -0.87
CA VAL A 69 13.11 4.60 -1.83
C VAL A 69 12.13 3.71 -1.09
N VAL A 70 10.86 4.10 -1.06
CA VAL A 70 9.81 3.34 -0.35
C VAL A 70 9.05 2.50 -1.35
N GLY A 71 9.25 1.18 -1.27
CA GLY A 71 8.63 0.21 -2.19
C GLY A 71 7.19 -0.17 -1.81
N PRO A 72 6.91 -0.59 -0.55
CA PRO A 72 5.57 -1.02 -0.15
C PRO A 72 4.65 0.15 0.18
N GLU A 73 3.37 -0.07 -0.02
CA GLU A 73 2.31 0.92 0.20
C GLU A 73 2.06 1.23 1.68
N ASN A 74 2.18 0.24 2.58
CA ASN A 74 1.86 0.40 3.99
C ASN A 74 2.60 1.56 4.67
N PRO A 75 3.94 1.64 4.64
CA PRO A 75 4.66 2.76 5.25
C PRO A 75 4.28 4.11 4.64
N LEU A 76 3.91 4.15 3.36
CA LEU A 76 3.47 5.39 2.69
C LEU A 76 2.12 5.85 3.21
N VAL A 77 1.16 4.93 3.37
CA VAL A 77 -0.15 5.19 3.96
C VAL A 77 -0.02 5.63 5.42
N GLU A 78 0.89 5.00 6.17
CA GLU A 78 1.22 5.35 7.55
C GLU A 78 1.95 6.69 7.68
N GLY A 79 2.45 7.27 6.57
CA GLY A 79 2.99 8.62 6.53
C GLY A 79 4.51 8.73 6.64
N ILE A 80 5.27 7.70 6.27
CA ILE A 80 6.74 7.74 6.30
C ILE A 80 7.31 8.94 5.52
N SER A 81 6.74 9.26 4.35
CA SER A 81 7.17 10.41 3.54
C SER A 81 6.86 11.76 4.20
N ASP A 82 5.75 11.86 4.94
CA ASP A 82 5.39 13.05 5.70
C ASP A 82 6.32 13.23 6.90
N TYR A 83 6.60 12.14 7.62
CA TYR A 83 7.51 12.12 8.77
C TYR A 83 8.90 12.63 8.39
N PHE A 84 9.49 12.09 7.33
CA PHE A 84 10.83 12.47 6.91
C PHE A 84 10.88 13.85 6.23
N ALA A 85 9.81 14.29 5.57
CA ALA A 85 9.72 15.65 5.05
C ALA A 85 9.79 16.72 6.18
N GLU A 86 9.28 16.39 7.37
CA GLU A 86 9.34 17.25 8.56
C GLU A 86 10.68 17.10 9.29
N LYS A 87 11.11 15.88 9.59
CA LYS A 87 12.27 15.59 10.44
C LYS A 87 13.61 15.71 9.73
N MET A 88 13.66 15.44 8.44
CA MET A 88 14.89 15.39 7.65
C MET A 88 14.65 15.96 6.23
N PRO A 89 14.40 17.27 6.09
CA PRO A 89 14.04 17.87 4.80
C PRO A 89 15.13 17.76 3.73
N GLN A 90 16.37 17.43 4.12
CA GLN A 90 17.49 17.17 3.20
C GLN A 90 17.48 15.76 2.61
N LEU A 91 16.75 14.81 3.23
CA LEU A 91 16.62 13.45 2.72
C LEU A 91 15.69 13.42 1.50
N LEU A 92 16.18 12.91 0.38
CA LEU A 92 15.33 12.69 -0.78
C LEU A 92 14.50 11.41 -0.59
N VAL A 93 13.21 11.59 -0.37
CA VAL A 93 12.26 10.46 -0.25
C VAL A 93 11.56 10.22 -1.58
N ILE A 94 11.73 9.04 -2.14
CA ILE A 94 11.00 8.57 -3.33
C ILE A 94 9.79 7.77 -2.89
N GLY A 95 8.64 8.42 -2.89
CA GLY A 95 7.35 7.88 -2.49
C GLY A 95 6.34 9.00 -2.23
N PRO A 96 5.04 8.77 -2.46
CA PRO A 96 4.00 9.76 -2.20
C PRO A 96 3.87 10.02 -0.69
N LYS A 97 3.37 11.19 -0.33
CA LYS A 97 2.87 11.47 1.03
C LYS A 97 1.62 10.66 1.32
N SER A 98 1.27 10.52 2.59
CA SER A 98 0.13 9.71 3.06
C SER A 98 -1.18 10.05 2.33
N LYS A 99 -1.46 11.33 2.10
CA LYS A 99 -2.65 11.76 1.36
C LYS A 99 -2.69 11.23 -0.08
N GLY A 100 -1.55 11.18 -0.77
CA GLY A 100 -1.46 10.58 -2.11
C GLY A 100 -1.49 9.04 -2.05
N ALA A 101 -0.86 8.46 -1.04
CA ALA A 101 -0.83 7.02 -0.83
C ALA A 101 -2.22 6.41 -0.54
N GLN A 102 -3.20 7.22 -0.08
CA GLN A 102 -4.59 6.78 0.09
C GLN A 102 -5.24 6.27 -1.21
N LEU A 103 -4.77 6.69 -2.38
CA LEU A 103 -5.26 6.15 -3.65
C LEU A 103 -5.02 4.63 -3.79
N GLU A 104 -4.00 4.09 -3.10
CA GLU A 104 -3.74 2.66 -2.99
C GLU A 104 -4.28 2.10 -1.66
N GLY A 105 -4.20 2.88 -0.58
CA GLY A 105 -4.56 2.47 0.76
C GLY A 105 -6.05 2.25 0.99
N SER A 106 -6.92 2.98 0.28
CA SER A 106 -8.38 2.88 0.38
C SER A 106 -9.02 2.82 -1.00
N LYS A 107 -9.74 1.75 -1.26
CA LYS A 107 -10.48 1.56 -2.51
C LYS A 107 -11.64 2.54 -2.61
N GLN A 108 -12.30 2.80 -1.48
CA GLN A 108 -13.35 3.81 -1.39
C GLN A 108 -12.80 5.19 -1.77
N PHE A 109 -11.72 5.63 -1.12
CA PHE A 109 -11.07 6.91 -1.43
C PHE A 109 -10.69 7.03 -2.91
N ALA A 110 -10.08 5.97 -3.47
CA ALA A 110 -9.70 5.94 -4.88
C ALA A 110 -10.92 6.06 -5.81
N LYS A 111 -12.01 5.35 -5.51
CA LYS A 111 -13.25 5.40 -6.30
C LYS A 111 -13.92 6.77 -6.24
N GLU A 112 -14.03 7.34 -5.05
CA GLU A 112 -14.57 8.70 -4.87
C GLU A 112 -13.69 9.77 -5.55
N PHE A 113 -12.37 9.59 -5.53
CA PHE A 113 -11.44 10.43 -6.26
C PHE A 113 -11.69 10.34 -7.78
N MET A 114 -11.81 9.12 -8.32
CA MET A 114 -12.09 8.91 -9.75
C MET A 114 -13.42 9.58 -10.16
N GLU A 115 -14.45 9.44 -9.34
CA GLU A 115 -15.76 10.06 -9.60
C GLU A 115 -15.67 11.59 -9.61
N ARG A 116 -15.04 12.21 -8.59
CA ARG A 116 -14.84 13.67 -8.52
C ARG A 116 -14.09 14.24 -9.70
N HIS A 117 -13.16 13.47 -10.25
CA HIS A 117 -12.30 13.90 -11.37
C HIS A 117 -12.73 13.33 -12.72
N SER A 118 -13.92 12.75 -12.82
CA SER A 118 -14.45 12.17 -14.06
C SER A 118 -13.51 11.14 -14.71
N ILE A 119 -12.76 10.40 -13.89
CA ILE A 119 -11.90 9.30 -14.34
C ILE A 119 -12.77 8.07 -14.57
N PRO A 120 -12.77 7.46 -15.76
CA PRO A 120 -13.58 6.28 -16.05
C PRO A 120 -13.32 5.13 -15.08
N THR A 121 -14.37 4.64 -14.45
CA THR A 121 -14.31 3.50 -13.53
C THR A 121 -15.64 2.76 -13.53
N ALA A 122 -15.65 1.49 -13.10
CA ALA A 122 -16.88 0.75 -12.92
C ALA A 122 -17.75 1.41 -11.83
N ARG A 123 -19.09 1.33 -12.01
CA ARG A 123 -20.06 1.74 -11.02
C ARG A 123 -19.75 1.09 -9.67
N PHE A 124 -19.83 1.85 -8.60
CA PHE A 124 -19.51 1.38 -7.26
C PHE A 124 -20.41 2.00 -6.21
N LYS A 125 -20.45 1.41 -5.04
CA LYS A 125 -20.98 1.99 -3.81
C LYS A 125 -20.27 1.35 -2.63
N SER A 126 -19.97 2.13 -1.59
CA SER A 126 -19.31 1.66 -0.38
C SER A 126 -20.30 1.54 0.76
N PHE A 127 -20.15 0.51 1.59
CA PHE A 127 -20.99 0.20 2.73
C PHE A 127 -20.09 -0.12 3.92
N THR A 128 -20.40 0.44 5.09
CA THR A 128 -19.44 0.49 6.21
C THR A 128 -19.80 -0.41 7.39
N SER A 129 -20.91 -1.11 7.35
CA SER A 129 -21.33 -1.95 8.47
C SER A 129 -22.38 -2.99 8.08
N GLU A 130 -22.61 -3.98 8.96
CA GLU A 130 -23.73 -4.92 8.82
C GLU A 130 -25.10 -4.23 8.74
N LYS A 131 -25.23 -3.04 9.31
CA LYS A 131 -26.49 -2.24 9.22
C LYS A 131 -26.80 -1.80 7.80
N ASP A 132 -25.79 -1.75 6.94
CA ASP A 132 -25.93 -1.39 5.54
C ASP A 132 -26.21 -2.61 4.65
N TYR A 133 -26.32 -3.84 5.22
CA TYR A 133 -26.44 -5.08 4.46
C TYR A 133 -27.63 -5.06 3.49
N ASP A 134 -28.79 -4.66 3.93
CA ASP A 134 -29.99 -4.60 3.07
C ASP A 134 -29.83 -3.59 1.92
N ALA A 135 -29.22 -2.44 2.21
CA ALA A 135 -28.92 -1.42 1.21
C ALA A 135 -27.87 -1.89 0.20
N ALA A 136 -26.88 -2.66 0.66
CA ALA A 136 -25.85 -3.26 -0.17
C ALA A 136 -26.43 -4.36 -1.07
N CYS A 137 -27.29 -5.23 -0.55
CA CYS A 137 -28.03 -6.21 -1.34
C CYS A 137 -28.93 -5.57 -2.39
N GLN A 138 -29.59 -4.46 -2.04
CA GLN A 138 -30.38 -3.70 -3.01
C GLN A 138 -29.54 -3.12 -4.15
N PHE A 139 -28.35 -2.61 -3.83
CA PHE A 139 -27.41 -2.14 -4.84
C PHE A 139 -26.89 -3.27 -5.74
N LEU A 140 -26.60 -4.45 -5.18
CA LEU A 140 -26.21 -5.63 -5.97
C LEU A 140 -27.28 -6.01 -7.00
N LYS A 141 -28.57 -5.92 -6.66
CA LYS A 141 -29.70 -6.20 -7.59
C LYS A 141 -29.78 -5.24 -8.78
N GLU A 142 -29.19 -4.04 -8.64
CA GLU A 142 -29.12 -3.07 -9.74
C GLU A 142 -27.96 -3.33 -10.72
N LEU A 143 -27.03 -4.20 -10.34
CA LEU A 143 -25.85 -4.56 -11.12
C LEU A 143 -26.10 -5.82 -11.96
N LYS A 144 -25.18 -6.08 -12.87
CA LYS A 144 -25.12 -7.32 -13.65
C LYS A 144 -23.84 -8.09 -13.30
N PRO A 145 -23.87 -9.44 -13.32
CA PRO A 145 -22.67 -10.22 -13.10
C PRO A 145 -21.56 -9.88 -14.13
N PRO A 146 -20.28 -10.08 -13.80
CA PRO A 146 -19.83 -10.56 -12.50
C PRO A 146 -19.96 -9.49 -11.40
N TYR A 147 -20.36 -9.91 -10.20
CA TYR A 147 -20.37 -9.05 -9.01
C TYR A 147 -18.98 -8.99 -8.41
N VAL A 148 -18.51 -7.82 -8.05
CA VAL A 148 -17.17 -7.64 -7.47
C VAL A 148 -17.28 -7.00 -6.10
N LEU A 149 -17.04 -7.78 -5.06
CA LEU A 149 -16.95 -7.30 -3.67
C LEU A 149 -15.49 -7.02 -3.33
N LYS A 150 -15.23 -5.90 -2.68
CA LYS A 150 -13.88 -5.48 -2.31
C LYS A 150 -13.86 -5.02 -0.86
N ALA A 151 -13.09 -5.70 -0.01
CA ALA A 151 -12.74 -5.14 1.29
C ALA A 151 -11.91 -3.86 1.10
N ASP A 152 -12.25 -2.79 1.80
CA ASP A 152 -11.46 -1.56 1.79
C ASP A 152 -10.16 -1.78 2.58
N GLY A 153 -9.15 -0.98 2.31
CA GLY A 153 -7.84 -1.13 2.93
C GLY A 153 -6.96 -2.20 2.29
N LEU A 154 -5.79 -2.38 2.92
CA LEU A 154 -4.72 -3.23 2.42
C LEU A 154 -4.92 -4.69 2.87
N ALA A 155 -5.35 -5.55 1.96
CA ALA A 155 -5.64 -6.98 2.21
C ALA A 155 -4.67 -7.91 1.45
N ALA A 156 -3.47 -7.46 1.11
CA ALA A 156 -2.43 -8.25 0.43
C ALA A 156 -2.95 -9.01 -0.82
N GLY A 157 -3.84 -8.36 -1.60
CA GLY A 157 -4.46 -8.94 -2.80
C GLY A 157 -5.58 -9.93 -2.54
N LYS A 158 -5.94 -10.23 -1.29
CA LYS A 158 -6.96 -11.25 -0.94
C LYS A 158 -8.36 -10.67 -0.69
N GLY A 159 -8.51 -9.36 -0.59
CA GLY A 159 -9.77 -8.69 -0.25
C GLY A 159 -10.70 -8.42 -1.44
N VAL A 160 -10.58 -9.14 -2.55
CA VAL A 160 -11.42 -8.98 -3.75
C VAL A 160 -12.05 -10.32 -4.11
N LEU A 161 -13.38 -10.34 -4.20
CA LEU A 161 -14.17 -11.51 -4.64
C LEU A 161 -14.88 -11.15 -5.94
N ILE A 162 -14.83 -12.06 -6.91
CA ILE A 162 -15.52 -11.97 -8.21
C ILE A 162 -16.50 -13.12 -8.26
N LEU A 163 -17.80 -12.82 -8.38
CA LEU A 163 -18.90 -13.77 -8.18
C LEU A 163 -19.88 -13.67 -9.35
N ASP A 164 -20.35 -14.82 -9.82
CA ASP A 164 -21.18 -14.89 -11.01
C ASP A 164 -22.70 -14.91 -10.67
N SER A 165 -23.07 -15.17 -9.41
CA SER A 165 -24.46 -15.17 -8.98
C SER A 165 -24.76 -14.16 -7.87
N LEU A 166 -25.97 -13.60 -7.89
CA LEU A 166 -26.42 -12.68 -6.86
C LEU A 166 -26.47 -13.35 -5.48
N ALA A 167 -26.92 -14.60 -5.42
CA ALA A 167 -27.03 -15.33 -4.16
C ALA A 167 -25.66 -15.54 -3.49
N GLU A 168 -24.63 -15.87 -4.27
CA GLU A 168 -23.25 -15.96 -3.77
C GLU A 168 -22.75 -14.59 -3.32
N ALA A 169 -23.03 -13.54 -4.08
CA ALA A 169 -22.60 -12.20 -3.73
C ALA A 169 -23.23 -11.71 -2.41
N GLU A 170 -24.53 -11.96 -2.18
CA GLU A 170 -25.20 -11.63 -0.92
C GLU A 170 -24.65 -12.45 0.26
N ALA A 171 -24.36 -13.76 0.07
CA ALA A 171 -23.77 -14.58 1.10
C ALA A 171 -22.35 -14.13 1.47
N GLU A 172 -21.49 -13.88 0.48
CA GLU A 172 -20.13 -13.42 0.69
C GLU A 172 -20.06 -12.02 1.30
N LEU A 173 -20.96 -11.15 0.93
CA LEU A 173 -21.09 -9.81 1.52
C LEU A 173 -21.33 -9.89 3.03
N LYS A 174 -22.18 -10.82 3.47
CA LYS A 174 -22.46 -11.06 4.89
C LYS A 174 -21.22 -11.53 5.63
N GLU A 175 -20.46 -12.48 5.05
CA GLU A 175 -19.21 -12.98 5.62
C GLU A 175 -18.14 -11.87 5.70
N MET A 176 -18.09 -10.99 4.69
CA MET A 176 -17.18 -9.85 4.70
C MET A 176 -17.51 -8.90 5.86
N PHE A 177 -18.76 -8.53 6.06
CA PHE A 177 -19.15 -7.69 7.20
C PHE A 177 -18.93 -8.39 8.55
N ALA A 178 -19.01 -9.72 8.60
CA ALA A 178 -18.64 -10.50 9.78
C ALA A 178 -17.11 -10.55 10.05
N GLY A 179 -16.28 -9.89 9.23
CA GLY A 179 -14.85 -9.75 9.46
C GLY A 179 -13.97 -10.75 8.72
N LYS A 180 -14.43 -11.36 7.63
CA LYS A 180 -13.68 -12.35 6.82
C LYS A 180 -12.25 -11.89 6.46
N PHE A 181 -12.02 -10.60 6.29
CA PHE A 181 -10.70 -10.01 5.97
C PHE A 181 -10.17 -9.10 7.09
N GLY A 182 -10.55 -9.37 8.34
CA GLY A 182 -10.15 -8.55 9.49
C GLY A 182 -10.65 -7.12 9.41
N SER A 183 -9.83 -6.16 9.85
CA SER A 183 -10.19 -4.73 9.84
C SER A 183 -10.42 -4.16 8.43
N ALA A 184 -9.87 -4.80 7.38
CA ALA A 184 -10.11 -4.38 5.99
C ALA A 184 -11.58 -4.58 5.57
N SER A 185 -12.34 -5.47 6.24
CA SER A 185 -13.76 -5.71 5.97
C SER A 185 -14.71 -4.72 6.63
N SER A 186 -14.21 -3.73 7.37
CA SER A 186 -15.06 -2.71 7.98
C SER A 186 -15.79 -1.85 6.93
N THR A 187 -15.31 -1.87 5.70
CA THR A 187 -15.94 -1.24 4.53
C THR A 187 -15.81 -2.19 3.33
N VAL A 188 -16.90 -2.37 2.62
CA VAL A 188 -16.98 -3.20 1.42
C VAL A 188 -17.52 -2.37 0.25
#